data_e6d0f2042011889652347c274713f277
#
_entry.id   e6d0f2042011889652347c274713f277
#
_cell.length_a   1.000
_cell.length_b   1.000
_cell.length_c   1.000
_cell.angle_alpha   90.00
_cell.angle_beta   90.00
_cell.angle_gamma   90.00
#
_symmetry.space_group_name_H-M   'P 1'
#
loop_
_entity.id
_entity.type
_entity.pdbx_description
1 polymer ?
#
loop_
_entity_poly.entity_id
_entity_poly.type
_entity_poly.pdbx_seq_one_letter_code
_entity_poly.pdbx_strand_id
1 'polypeptide(L)'
;MILIIDNYDSFTFNLYQLIGEINPDIKVVRNDKLTLEDIRAMQPDHIIISPGPGNPKQAGICLEVIRQLAGEFPILGVCLGHQAIGEAFGGNVVHAPEIVHGKADKVYLAAASPILKDMPDGFEAARYHSLIVEPESLPECLEVTAKTAKNEIMALQHKTLPVYGVQFHPESIMTPQGRTILKNFLSL
;
A
#
# COMPACT_ATOMS: atom_id res chain seq x y z
N MET A 1 -2.90 -9.07 -16.07
CA MET A 1 -3.26 -9.78 -14.80
C MET A 1 -2.73 -8.98 -13.63
N ILE A 2 -3.55 -8.82 -12.59
CA ILE A 2 -3.17 -8.17 -11.32
C ILE A 2 -2.84 -9.26 -10.30
N LEU A 3 -1.67 -9.20 -9.69
CA LEU A 3 -1.29 -10.10 -8.60
C LEU A 3 -1.55 -9.42 -7.26
N ILE A 4 -2.38 -10.02 -6.42
CA ILE A 4 -2.54 -9.63 -5.01
C ILE A 4 -1.78 -10.62 -4.13
N ILE A 5 -0.80 -10.13 -3.38
CA ILE A 5 -0.11 -10.90 -2.36
C ILE A 5 -0.89 -10.75 -1.05
N ASP A 6 -1.51 -11.83 -0.62
CA ASP A 6 -2.38 -11.87 0.57
C ASP A 6 -1.57 -12.15 1.83
N ASN A 7 -1.57 -11.21 2.75
CA ASN A 7 -0.93 -11.29 4.06
C ASN A 7 -1.83 -11.93 5.14
N TYR A 8 -2.70 -12.87 4.77
CA TYR A 8 -3.63 -13.54 5.69
C TYR A 8 -4.59 -12.57 6.38
N ASP A 9 -5.12 -11.63 5.59
CA ASP A 9 -5.97 -10.56 6.08
C ASP A 9 -7.41 -10.68 5.56
N SER A 10 -8.37 -10.39 6.45
CA SER A 10 -9.79 -10.41 6.08
C SER A 10 -10.18 -9.31 5.09
N PHE A 11 -9.47 -8.18 5.08
CA PHE A 11 -9.70 -7.08 4.13
C PHE A 11 -9.19 -7.37 2.71
N THR A 12 -8.36 -8.38 2.52
CA THR A 12 -7.90 -8.79 1.18
C THR A 12 -9.08 -9.11 0.25
N PHE A 13 -10.14 -9.69 0.77
CA PHE A 13 -11.33 -10.00 -0.02
C PHE A 13 -12.06 -8.74 -0.50
N ASN A 14 -12.19 -7.72 0.35
CA ASN A 14 -12.77 -6.44 -0.03
C ASN A 14 -11.91 -5.73 -1.08
N LEU A 15 -10.59 -5.79 -0.94
CA LEU A 15 -9.64 -5.27 -1.92
C LEU A 15 -9.80 -5.98 -3.27
N TYR A 16 -9.88 -7.32 -3.25
CA TYR A 16 -10.15 -8.15 -4.44
C TYR A 16 -11.46 -7.74 -5.14
N GLN A 17 -12.53 -7.55 -4.37
CA GLN A 17 -13.84 -7.17 -4.94
C GLN A 17 -13.77 -5.79 -5.60
N LEU A 18 -13.22 -4.79 -4.92
CA LEU A 18 -13.14 -3.43 -5.44
C LEU A 18 -12.25 -3.32 -6.69
N ILE A 19 -11.14 -4.07 -6.71
CA ILE A 19 -10.26 -4.17 -7.89
C ILE A 19 -10.97 -4.91 -9.01
N GLY A 20 -11.71 -5.98 -8.69
CA GLY A 20 -12.46 -6.78 -9.66
C GLY A 20 -13.54 -6.01 -10.41
N GLU A 21 -14.09 -4.96 -9.81
CA GLU A 21 -15.00 -4.04 -10.50
C GLU A 21 -14.30 -3.15 -11.54
N ILE A 22 -12.98 -2.97 -11.43
CA ILE A 22 -12.16 -2.18 -12.34
C ILE A 22 -11.55 -3.09 -13.40
N ASN A 23 -10.93 -4.18 -12.97
CA ASN A 23 -10.31 -5.19 -13.82
C ASN A 23 -10.43 -6.57 -13.15
N PRO A 24 -11.20 -7.51 -13.73
CA PRO A 24 -11.45 -8.81 -13.13
C PRO A 24 -10.30 -9.83 -13.29
N ASP A 25 -9.26 -9.52 -14.08
CA ASP A 25 -8.11 -10.41 -14.28
C ASP A 25 -7.15 -10.33 -13.08
N ILE A 26 -7.53 -10.99 -11.98
CA ILE A 26 -6.85 -10.96 -10.70
C ILE A 26 -6.44 -12.36 -10.26
N LYS A 27 -5.23 -12.47 -9.75
CA LYS A 27 -4.74 -13.67 -9.04
C LYS A 27 -4.37 -13.29 -7.61
N VAL A 28 -4.92 -14.02 -6.64
CA VAL A 28 -4.59 -13.86 -5.22
C VAL A 28 -3.73 -15.03 -4.77
N VAL A 29 -2.57 -14.75 -4.18
CA VAL A 29 -1.66 -15.77 -3.65
C VAL A 29 -1.18 -15.35 -2.27
N ARG A 30 -1.16 -16.29 -1.32
CA ARG A 30 -0.64 -16.06 0.03
C ARG A 30 0.86 -15.74 0.01
N ASN A 31 1.30 -14.90 0.93
CA ASN A 31 2.67 -14.38 1.00
C ASN A 31 3.75 -15.45 1.24
N ASP A 32 3.35 -16.66 1.63
CA ASP A 32 4.22 -17.83 1.88
C ASP A 32 4.06 -18.95 0.83
N LYS A 33 3.30 -18.70 -0.25
CA LYS A 33 2.95 -19.69 -1.28
C LYS A 33 3.46 -19.34 -2.68
N LEU A 34 4.40 -18.41 -2.79
CA LEU A 34 5.01 -18.04 -4.06
C LEU A 34 6.47 -17.61 -3.84
N THR A 35 7.25 -17.74 -4.90
CA THR A 35 8.63 -17.27 -4.97
C THR A 35 8.74 -16.05 -5.91
N LEU A 36 9.89 -15.39 -5.93
CA LEU A 36 10.16 -14.30 -6.89
C LEU A 36 10.12 -14.80 -8.34
N GLU A 37 10.62 -16.04 -8.56
CA GLU A 37 10.59 -16.71 -9.86
C GLU A 37 9.16 -16.98 -10.33
N ASP A 38 8.28 -17.39 -9.41
CA ASP A 38 6.85 -17.57 -9.72
C ASP A 38 6.22 -16.26 -10.18
N ILE A 39 6.53 -15.15 -9.49
CA ILE A 39 6.02 -13.82 -9.86
C ILE A 39 6.54 -13.41 -11.24
N ARG A 40 7.84 -13.57 -11.50
CA ARG A 40 8.41 -13.27 -12.81
C ARG A 40 7.79 -14.14 -13.92
N ALA A 41 7.55 -15.41 -13.64
CA ALA A 41 6.89 -16.33 -14.60
C ALA A 41 5.44 -15.93 -14.89
N MET A 42 4.73 -15.38 -13.91
CA MET A 42 3.36 -14.88 -14.09
C MET A 42 3.28 -13.60 -14.93
N GLN A 43 4.35 -12.79 -14.99
CA GLN A 43 4.39 -11.49 -15.68
C GLN A 43 3.17 -10.61 -15.35
N PRO A 44 2.89 -10.29 -14.07
CA PRO A 44 1.76 -9.45 -13.73
C PRO A 44 1.94 -8.02 -14.28
N ASP A 45 0.84 -7.38 -14.64
CA ASP A 45 0.86 -5.96 -15.01
C ASP A 45 1.04 -5.08 -13.76
N HIS A 46 0.50 -5.51 -12.63
CA HIS A 46 0.56 -4.82 -11.34
C HIS A 46 0.65 -5.81 -10.19
N ILE A 47 1.36 -5.41 -9.14
CA ILE A 47 1.43 -6.16 -7.87
C ILE A 47 0.81 -5.30 -6.77
N ILE A 48 -0.09 -5.90 -5.99
CA ILE A 48 -0.68 -5.27 -4.81
C ILE A 48 -0.34 -6.10 -3.58
N ILE A 49 0.26 -5.48 -2.58
CA ILE A 49 0.57 -6.11 -1.29
C ILE A 49 -0.52 -5.73 -0.31
N SER A 50 -1.28 -6.71 0.16
CA SER A 50 -2.46 -6.52 0.98
C SER A 50 -2.15 -6.00 2.39
N PRO A 51 -3.17 -5.48 3.10
CA PRO A 51 -3.12 -5.39 4.55
C PRO A 51 -2.77 -6.72 5.19
N GLY A 52 -2.43 -6.71 6.47
CA GLY A 52 -2.17 -7.92 7.22
C GLY A 52 -1.81 -7.66 8.68
N PRO A 53 -1.76 -8.71 9.51
CA PRO A 53 -1.38 -8.61 10.91
C PRO A 53 0.12 -8.47 11.10
N GLY A 54 0.52 -8.05 12.29
CA GLY A 54 1.92 -7.98 12.71
C GLY A 54 2.69 -6.84 12.06
N ASN A 55 3.92 -7.13 11.69
CA ASN A 55 4.84 -6.16 11.08
C ASN A 55 5.41 -6.68 9.76
N PRO A 56 6.06 -5.83 8.95
CA PRO A 56 6.59 -6.22 7.63
C PRO A 56 7.55 -7.39 7.64
N LYS A 57 8.34 -7.59 8.69
CA LYS A 57 9.28 -8.71 8.80
C LYS A 57 8.59 -10.06 8.90
N GLN A 58 7.32 -10.07 9.29
CA GLN A 58 6.49 -11.26 9.41
C GLN A 58 5.59 -11.48 8.19
N ALA A 59 5.72 -10.65 7.15
CA ALA A 59 4.88 -10.66 5.96
C ALA A 59 5.41 -11.53 4.81
N GLY A 60 6.04 -12.67 5.14
CA GLY A 60 6.55 -13.62 4.15
C GLY A 60 7.47 -12.97 3.12
N ILE A 61 7.16 -13.12 1.84
CA ILE A 61 8.00 -12.65 0.72
C ILE A 61 7.91 -11.13 0.47
N CYS A 62 7.04 -10.38 1.16
CA CYS A 62 6.71 -9.00 0.78
C CYS A 62 7.91 -8.05 0.72
N LEU A 63 8.83 -8.12 1.70
CA LEU A 63 10.05 -7.29 1.67
C LEU A 63 10.95 -7.61 0.48
N GLU A 64 11.09 -8.90 0.14
CA GLU A 64 11.90 -9.33 -1.00
C GLU A 64 11.28 -8.90 -2.34
N VAL A 65 9.96 -9.01 -2.46
CA VAL A 65 9.23 -8.53 -3.64
C VAL A 65 9.51 -7.05 -3.88
N ILE A 66 9.40 -6.22 -2.84
CA ILE A 66 9.67 -4.79 -2.97
C ILE A 66 11.13 -4.55 -3.34
N ARG A 67 12.08 -5.16 -2.65
CA ARG A 67 13.51 -4.94 -2.89
C ARG A 67 13.98 -5.39 -4.27
N GLN A 68 13.45 -6.48 -4.79
CA GLN A 68 13.97 -7.12 -6.00
C GLN A 68 13.10 -6.89 -7.24
N LEU A 69 11.80 -6.61 -7.08
CA LEU A 69 10.87 -6.46 -8.22
C LEU A 69 10.38 -5.04 -8.45
N ALA A 70 10.76 -4.08 -7.60
CA ALA A 70 10.30 -2.68 -7.70
C ALA A 70 10.62 -1.98 -9.04
N GLY A 71 11.66 -2.42 -9.73
CA GLY A 71 12.01 -1.93 -11.07
C GLY A 71 11.40 -2.73 -12.21
N GLU A 72 10.79 -3.87 -11.92
CA GLU A 72 10.22 -4.77 -12.92
C GLU A 72 8.70 -4.60 -13.07
N PHE A 73 8.01 -4.30 -11.97
CA PHE A 73 6.55 -4.21 -11.91
C PHE A 73 6.09 -3.01 -11.08
N PRO A 74 4.97 -2.35 -11.44
CA PRO A 74 4.30 -1.41 -10.55
C PRO A 74 3.81 -2.11 -9.28
N ILE A 75 4.12 -1.52 -8.11
CA ILE A 75 3.78 -2.09 -6.79
C ILE A 75 2.96 -1.09 -5.99
N LEU A 76 1.81 -1.53 -5.45
CA LEU A 76 1.03 -0.81 -4.45
C LEU A 76 1.03 -1.59 -3.14
N GLY A 77 1.47 -0.96 -2.06
CA GLY A 77 1.35 -1.49 -0.70
C GLY A 77 0.18 -0.85 0.04
N VAL A 78 -0.68 -1.67 0.64
CA VAL A 78 -1.82 -1.22 1.45
C VAL A 78 -1.60 -1.62 2.90
N CYS A 79 -1.65 -0.65 3.82
CA CYS A 79 -1.48 -0.81 5.27
C CYS A 79 -0.16 -1.52 5.61
N LEU A 80 -0.16 -2.81 5.92
CA LEU A 80 1.07 -3.60 6.10
C LEU A 80 1.99 -3.52 4.87
N GLY A 81 1.44 -3.55 3.67
CA GLY A 81 2.20 -3.40 2.43
C GLY A 81 2.87 -2.03 2.29
N HIS A 82 2.22 -0.96 2.73
CA HIS A 82 2.81 0.38 2.81
C HIS A 82 4.00 0.42 3.80
N GLN A 83 3.82 -0.18 4.99
CA GLN A 83 4.89 -0.30 5.98
C GLN A 83 6.06 -1.12 5.45
N ALA A 84 5.77 -2.19 4.71
CA ALA A 84 6.79 -3.00 4.05
C ALA A 84 7.61 -2.20 3.02
N ILE A 85 6.99 -1.26 2.29
CA ILE A 85 7.70 -0.35 1.40
C ILE A 85 8.67 0.54 2.20
N GLY A 86 8.19 1.17 3.27
CA GLY A 86 9.04 1.98 4.14
C GLY A 86 10.26 1.22 4.63
N GLU A 87 10.06 0.00 5.14
CA GLU A 87 11.14 -0.84 5.67
C GLU A 87 12.06 -1.40 4.59
N ALA A 88 11.52 -1.81 3.44
CA ALA A 88 12.31 -2.38 2.36
C ALA A 88 13.38 -1.42 1.83
N PHE A 89 13.09 -0.13 1.83
CA PHE A 89 14.01 0.93 1.39
C PHE A 89 14.85 1.53 2.52
N GLY A 90 14.73 1.03 3.76
CA GLY A 90 15.60 1.38 4.87
C GLY A 90 15.01 2.29 5.95
N GLY A 91 13.71 2.60 5.89
CA GLY A 91 13.00 3.30 6.95
C GLY A 91 12.64 2.37 8.12
N ASN A 92 12.23 2.96 9.24
CA ASN A 92 11.75 2.25 10.40
C ASN A 92 10.22 2.22 10.44
N VAL A 93 9.68 1.11 10.94
CA VAL A 93 8.25 0.97 11.27
C VAL A 93 8.14 0.93 12.78
N VAL A 94 7.38 1.87 13.33
CA VAL A 94 7.27 2.11 14.77
C VAL A 94 5.81 2.17 15.21
N HIS A 95 5.57 2.09 16.52
CA HIS A 95 4.23 2.29 17.05
C HIS A 95 3.73 3.72 16.80
N ALA A 96 2.51 3.85 16.33
CA ALA A 96 1.85 5.14 16.20
C ALA A 96 1.66 5.77 17.59
N PRO A 97 1.70 7.11 17.71
CA PRO A 97 1.40 7.81 18.96
C PRO A 97 0.02 7.46 19.52
N GLU A 98 -0.92 7.18 18.65
CA GLU A 98 -2.28 6.73 18.97
C GLU A 98 -2.64 5.51 18.15
N ILE A 99 -3.24 4.49 18.81
CA ILE A 99 -3.78 3.34 18.10
C ILE A 99 -5.08 3.77 17.42
N VAL A 100 -5.16 3.58 16.12
CA VAL A 100 -6.37 3.86 15.34
C VAL A 100 -6.95 2.55 14.81
N HIS A 101 -8.19 2.28 15.17
CA HIS A 101 -8.87 1.06 14.75
C HIS A 101 -10.33 1.35 14.38
N GLY A 102 -10.62 1.26 13.08
CA GLY A 102 -11.97 1.43 12.57
C GLY A 102 -12.49 2.87 12.62
N LYS A 103 -11.64 3.85 12.38
CA LYS A 103 -12.02 5.27 12.31
C LYS A 103 -11.65 5.86 10.95
N ALA A 104 -12.51 6.72 10.43
CA ALA A 104 -12.15 7.61 9.34
C ALA A 104 -11.39 8.82 9.88
N ASP A 105 -10.34 9.21 9.18
CA ASP A 105 -9.54 10.40 9.48
C ASP A 105 -9.33 11.21 8.21
N LYS A 106 -9.06 12.50 8.37
CA LYS A 106 -8.74 13.36 7.22
C LYS A 106 -7.28 13.20 6.83
N VAL A 107 -7.07 13.02 5.54
CA VAL A 107 -5.77 12.85 4.92
C VAL A 107 -5.50 14.01 3.98
N TYR A 108 -4.39 14.70 4.20
CA TYR A 108 -4.00 15.90 3.46
C TYR A 108 -2.89 15.58 2.45
N LEU A 109 -3.04 16.10 1.24
CA LEU A 109 -2.05 15.94 0.19
C LEU A 109 -0.76 16.70 0.55
N ALA A 110 0.39 16.07 0.35
CA ALA A 110 1.70 16.65 0.67
C ALA A 110 2.57 16.84 -0.58
N ALA A 111 2.43 15.98 -1.57
CA ALA A 111 3.13 16.06 -2.84
C ALA A 111 2.29 15.44 -3.97
N ALA A 112 2.59 15.79 -5.21
CA ALA A 112 1.94 15.20 -6.36
C ALA A 112 2.24 13.69 -6.48
N SER A 113 1.21 12.91 -6.73
CA SER A 113 1.32 11.48 -6.94
C SER A 113 0.31 11.01 -7.99
N PRO A 114 0.71 10.17 -8.95
CA PRO A 114 -0.22 9.67 -9.95
C PRO A 114 -1.37 8.89 -9.34
N ILE A 115 -1.15 8.15 -8.23
CA ILE A 115 -2.22 7.40 -7.57
C ILE A 115 -3.20 8.30 -6.80
N LEU A 116 -2.79 9.51 -6.42
CA LEU A 116 -3.63 10.50 -5.73
C LEU A 116 -4.21 11.57 -6.66
N LYS A 117 -4.06 11.39 -7.96
CA LYS A 117 -4.67 12.27 -8.96
C LYS A 117 -6.18 12.35 -8.74
N ASP A 118 -6.73 13.57 -8.83
CA ASP A 118 -8.14 13.88 -8.64
C ASP A 118 -8.69 13.61 -7.23
N MET A 119 -7.80 13.38 -6.26
CA MET A 119 -8.20 13.30 -4.86
C MET A 119 -8.35 14.69 -4.25
N PRO A 120 -9.42 14.95 -3.48
CA PRO A 120 -9.55 16.22 -2.77
C PRO A 120 -8.56 16.31 -1.62
N ASP A 121 -8.04 17.50 -1.34
CA ASP A 121 -7.25 17.73 -0.11
C ASP A 121 -8.15 17.58 1.13
N GLY A 122 -7.69 16.84 2.13
CA GLY A 122 -8.50 16.52 3.30
C GLY A 122 -9.56 15.43 3.04
N PHE A 123 -9.29 14.48 2.14
CA PHE A 123 -10.20 13.35 1.92
C PHE A 123 -10.26 12.43 3.15
N GLU A 124 -11.41 11.78 3.32
CA GLU A 124 -11.59 10.81 4.42
C GLU A 124 -11.04 9.44 4.04
N ALA A 125 -10.33 8.82 4.98
CA ALA A 125 -9.78 7.49 4.82
C ALA A 125 -9.88 6.64 6.08
N ALA A 126 -10.21 5.37 5.92
CA ALA A 126 -10.31 4.40 7.00
C ALA A 126 -8.93 3.99 7.51
N ARG A 127 -8.75 4.02 8.82
CA ARG A 127 -7.51 3.64 9.50
C ARG A 127 -7.76 2.45 10.43
N TYR A 128 -6.88 1.42 10.29
CA TYR A 128 -6.90 0.18 11.09
C TYR A 128 -5.47 -0.25 11.40
N HIS A 129 -4.67 0.61 12.06
CA HIS A 129 -3.26 0.31 12.30
C HIS A 129 -2.76 0.85 13.62
N SER A 130 -1.81 0.14 14.21
CA SER A 130 -1.06 0.55 15.40
C SER A 130 0.40 0.90 15.08
N LEU A 131 0.86 0.56 13.88
CA LEU A 131 2.21 0.86 13.38
C LEU A 131 2.14 1.89 12.26
N ILE A 132 3.21 2.67 12.13
CA ILE A 132 3.43 3.66 11.07
C ILE A 132 4.86 3.59 10.55
N VAL A 133 5.07 4.05 9.33
CA VAL A 133 6.41 4.40 8.84
C VAL A 133 6.84 5.66 9.57
N GLU A 134 7.99 5.59 10.24
CA GLU A 134 8.52 6.71 11.02
C GLU A 134 8.99 7.85 10.11
N PRO A 135 8.42 9.07 10.25
CA PRO A 135 8.79 10.20 9.39
C PRO A 135 10.28 10.55 9.44
N GLU A 136 10.88 10.49 10.63
CA GLU A 136 12.28 10.90 10.88
C GLU A 136 13.30 9.96 10.21
N SER A 137 12.94 8.69 9.98
CA SER A 137 13.80 7.70 9.34
C SER A 137 13.48 7.46 7.87
N LEU A 138 12.56 8.23 7.29
CA LEU A 138 12.17 8.04 5.90
C LEU A 138 13.39 8.20 4.98
N PRO A 139 13.75 7.17 4.17
CA PRO A 139 14.91 7.25 3.29
C PRO A 139 14.68 8.26 2.16
N GLU A 140 15.77 8.87 1.66
CA GLU A 140 15.72 9.92 0.63
C GLU A 140 15.07 9.48 -0.69
N CYS A 141 15.08 8.19 -1.00
CA CYS A 141 14.45 7.66 -2.21
C CYS A 141 12.91 7.64 -2.14
N LEU A 142 12.33 7.79 -0.94
CA LEU A 142 10.89 7.85 -0.74
C LEU A 142 10.43 9.30 -0.52
N GLU A 143 9.22 9.57 -0.96
CA GLU A 143 8.55 10.86 -0.83
C GLU A 143 7.19 10.68 -0.16
N VAL A 144 6.89 11.50 0.85
CA VAL A 144 5.56 11.54 1.46
C VAL A 144 4.60 12.26 0.53
N THR A 145 3.53 11.59 0.14
CA THR A 145 2.51 12.16 -0.77
C THR A 145 1.22 12.54 -0.07
N ALA A 146 0.96 11.97 1.11
CA ALA A 146 -0.16 12.39 1.96
C ALA A 146 0.12 12.11 3.44
N LYS A 147 -0.48 12.90 4.32
CA LYS A 147 -0.29 12.82 5.77
C LYS A 147 -1.53 13.25 6.55
N THR A 148 -1.59 12.89 7.83
CA THR A 148 -2.59 13.43 8.76
C THR A 148 -2.21 14.84 9.21
N ALA A 149 -3.12 15.54 9.88
CA ALA A 149 -2.84 16.81 10.54
C ALA A 149 -1.74 16.70 11.62
N LYS A 150 -1.50 15.50 12.15
CA LYS A 150 -0.44 15.20 13.13
C LYS A 150 0.88 14.74 12.49
N ASN A 151 1.04 14.91 11.17
CA ASN A 151 2.23 14.52 10.39
C ASN A 151 2.51 13.00 10.31
N GLU A 152 1.55 12.13 10.61
CA GLU A 152 1.69 10.71 10.33
C GLU A 152 1.62 10.47 8.82
N ILE A 153 2.54 9.68 8.28
CA ILE A 153 2.59 9.36 6.85
C ILE A 153 1.40 8.48 6.49
N MET A 154 0.56 8.96 5.58
CA MET A 154 -0.61 8.24 5.09
C MET A 154 -0.45 7.72 3.66
N ALA A 155 0.40 8.33 2.86
CA ALA A 155 0.81 7.82 1.57
C ALA A 155 2.25 8.22 1.28
N LEU A 156 2.95 7.34 0.56
CA LEU A 156 4.32 7.56 0.09
C LEU A 156 4.51 6.98 -1.30
N GLN A 157 5.55 7.41 -1.97
CA GLN A 157 5.98 6.86 -3.26
C GLN A 157 7.51 6.83 -3.35
N HIS A 158 8.03 5.91 -4.17
CA HIS A 158 9.43 5.97 -4.57
C HIS A 158 9.59 7.06 -5.64
N LYS A 159 10.67 7.84 -5.55
CA LYS A 159 10.89 9.01 -6.44
C LYS A 159 11.10 8.64 -7.91
N THR A 160 11.61 7.44 -8.19
CA THR A 160 11.98 7.01 -9.55
C THR A 160 11.39 5.67 -9.97
N LEU A 161 11.00 4.80 -9.03
CA LEU A 161 10.41 3.49 -9.30
C LEU A 161 8.89 3.55 -9.16
N PRO A 162 8.13 2.71 -9.89
CA PRO A 162 6.68 2.67 -9.79
C PRO A 162 6.20 1.95 -8.53
N VAL A 163 6.57 2.48 -7.36
CA VAL A 163 6.24 1.92 -6.04
C VAL A 163 5.49 2.95 -5.22
N TYR A 164 4.32 2.57 -4.74
CA TYR A 164 3.38 3.42 -4.03
C TYR A 164 2.87 2.72 -2.79
N GLY A 165 2.63 3.47 -1.72
CA GLY A 165 2.07 2.93 -0.48
C GLY A 165 0.99 3.84 0.09
N VAL A 166 -0.08 3.23 0.60
CA VAL A 166 -1.14 3.91 1.37
C VAL A 166 -1.30 3.22 2.72
N GLN A 167 -1.23 3.99 3.81
CA GLN A 167 -1.37 3.47 5.17
C GLN A 167 -2.83 3.14 5.50
N PHE A 168 -3.75 3.85 4.90
CA PHE A 168 -5.18 3.65 5.06
C PHE A 168 -5.70 2.53 4.16
N HIS A 169 -6.98 2.18 4.33
CA HIS A 169 -7.67 1.13 3.60
C HIS A 169 -8.54 1.71 2.47
N PRO A 170 -8.08 1.72 1.21
CA PRO A 170 -8.86 2.22 0.08
C PRO A 170 -10.09 1.36 -0.22
N GLU A 171 -10.09 0.08 0.21
CA GLU A 171 -11.18 -0.86 0.02
C GLU A 171 -12.32 -0.68 1.02
N SER A 172 -12.10 0.09 2.08
CA SER A 172 -13.11 0.33 3.12
C SER A 172 -14.21 1.26 2.63
N ILE A 173 -15.44 0.99 3.03
CA ILE A 173 -16.59 1.89 2.83
C ILE A 173 -16.36 3.28 3.45
N MET A 174 -15.51 3.36 4.48
CA MET A 174 -15.13 4.62 5.13
C MET A 174 -14.04 5.40 4.38
N THR A 175 -13.62 4.93 3.20
CA THR A 175 -12.74 5.65 2.27
C THR A 175 -13.52 5.87 0.97
N PRO A 176 -14.37 6.92 0.89
CA PRO A 176 -15.31 7.11 -0.23
C PRO A 176 -14.62 7.18 -1.60
N GLN A 177 -13.40 7.76 -1.67
CA GLN A 177 -12.64 7.87 -2.91
C GLN A 177 -11.61 6.75 -3.11
N GLY A 178 -11.66 5.67 -2.34
CA GLY A 178 -10.71 4.57 -2.44
C GLY A 178 -10.63 3.94 -3.83
N ARG A 179 -11.77 3.82 -4.52
CA ARG A 179 -11.82 3.36 -5.91
C ARG A 179 -11.00 4.23 -6.86
N THR A 180 -10.98 5.54 -6.67
CA THR A 180 -10.17 6.46 -7.50
C THR A 180 -8.69 6.15 -7.39
N ILE A 181 -8.19 5.90 -6.18
CA ILE A 181 -6.78 5.54 -5.93
C ILE A 181 -6.42 4.24 -6.65
N LEU A 182 -7.24 3.20 -6.50
CA LEU A 182 -7.00 1.91 -7.15
C LEU A 182 -7.06 2.02 -8.68
N LYS A 183 -8.04 2.75 -9.21
CA LYS A 183 -8.16 3.02 -10.65
C LYS A 183 -6.93 3.77 -11.19
N ASN A 184 -6.45 4.78 -10.47
CA ASN A 184 -5.26 5.53 -10.84
C ASN A 184 -4.03 4.62 -10.88
N PHE A 185 -3.84 3.78 -9.86
CA PHE A 185 -2.73 2.83 -9.82
C PHE A 185 -2.78 1.83 -10.98
N LEU A 186 -3.94 1.25 -11.27
CA LEU A 186 -4.10 0.27 -12.35
C LEU A 186 -4.01 0.89 -13.76
N SER A 187 -3.91 2.20 -13.86
CA SER A 187 -3.75 2.94 -15.13
C SER A 187 -2.29 3.29 -15.44
N LEU A 188 -1.35 2.92 -14.58
CA LEU A 188 0.10 3.16 -14.73
C LEU A 188 0.78 2.09 -15.68
#